data_2a0b9b60cdd505ae681135898533c6a2
#
_entry.id   2a0b9b60cdd505ae681135898533c6a2
#
_cell.length_a   1.000
_cell.length_b   1.000
_cell.length_c   1.000
_cell.angle_alpha   90.00
_cell.angle_beta   90.00
_cell.angle_gamma   90.00
#
_symmetry.space_group_name_H-M   'P 1'
#
loop_
_entity.id
_entity.type
_entity.pdbx_description
1 polymer ?
#
loop_
_entity_poly.entity_id
_entity_poly.type
_entity_poly.pdbx_seq_one_letter_code
_entity_poly.pdbx_strand_id
1 'polypeptide(L)'
;LSARQIRYYEEHNLVNPVRSTGNRRIYSLQHVDELLEIQEHLEQGINIAGVKKIFEMKYQQNIYTYQGKQLSEKQLRTIVLEEYLLGS
;
A
#
# COMPACT_ATOMS: atom_id res chain seq x y z
N LEU A 1 4.97 5.54 18.44
CA LEU A 1 5.98 5.25 17.42
C LEU A 1 7.08 6.32 17.44
N SER A 2 8.34 5.91 17.45
CA SER A 2 9.47 6.82 17.35
C SER A 2 9.84 7.02 15.87
N ALA A 3 10.54 8.13 15.59
CA ALA A 3 11.05 8.38 14.24
C ALA A 3 11.98 7.26 13.78
N ARG A 4 12.73 6.66 14.70
CA ARG A 4 13.64 5.54 14.42
C ARG A 4 12.88 4.30 13.96
N GLN A 5 11.75 3.99 14.60
CA GLN A 5 10.90 2.87 14.20
C GLN A 5 10.30 3.08 12.82
N ILE A 6 9.84 4.29 12.54
CA ILE A 6 9.27 4.63 11.24
C ILE A 6 10.32 4.46 10.13
N ARG A 7 11.55 4.91 10.35
CA ARG A 7 12.65 4.71 9.40
C ARG A 7 12.97 3.23 9.20
N TYR A 8 12.92 2.45 10.27
CA TYR A 8 13.13 1.02 10.21
C TYR A 8 12.10 0.35 9.29
N TYR A 9 10.83 0.72 9.41
CA TYR A 9 9.78 0.20 8.55
C TYR A 9 9.94 0.66 7.11
N GLU A 10 10.39 1.88 6.90
CA GLU A 10 10.70 2.39 5.56
C GLU A 10 11.83 1.58 4.91
N GLU A 11 12.88 1.24 5.65
CA GLU A 11 13.98 0.40 5.17
C GLU A 11 13.51 -0.99 4.74
N HIS A 12 12.48 -1.50 5.38
CA HIS A 12 11.88 -2.79 5.04
C HIS A 12 10.79 -2.68 3.97
N ASN A 13 10.62 -1.53 3.36
CA ASN A 13 9.62 -1.26 2.32
C ASN A 13 8.17 -1.47 2.77
N LEU A 14 7.92 -1.33 4.08
CA LEU A 14 6.57 -1.43 4.64
C LEU A 14 5.82 -0.12 4.53
N VAL A 15 6.53 1.00 4.53
CA VAL A 15 6.00 2.34 4.40
C VAL A 15 6.88 3.10 3.43
N ASN A 16 6.29 3.77 2.44
CA ASN A 16 7.00 4.52 1.43
C ASN A 16 6.47 5.95 1.39
N PRO A 17 7.00 6.86 2.25
CA PRO A 17 6.56 8.24 2.26
C PRO A 17 6.93 8.95 0.96
N VAL A 18 6.12 9.93 0.59
CA VAL A 18 6.43 10.80 -0.52
C VAL A 18 7.53 11.78 -0.10
N ARG A 19 8.46 12.08 -1.00
CA ARG A 19 9.52 13.07 -0.74
C ARG A 19 9.13 14.40 -1.38
N SER A 20 9.24 15.48 -0.59
CA SER A 20 9.08 16.83 -1.10
C SER A 20 10.33 17.28 -1.86
N THR A 21 10.26 18.45 -2.51
CA THR A 21 11.41 19.03 -3.21
C THR A 21 12.62 19.26 -2.30
N GLY A 22 12.40 19.47 -0.98
CA GLY A 22 13.47 19.55 0.02
C GLY A 22 13.90 18.23 0.60
N ASN A 23 13.54 17.12 -0.04
CA ASN A 23 13.83 15.75 0.40
C ASN A 23 13.27 15.42 1.79
N ARG A 24 12.20 16.09 2.19
CA ARG A 24 11.48 15.81 3.44
C ARG A 24 10.47 14.69 3.22
N ARG A 25 10.33 13.83 4.24
CA ARG A 25 9.30 12.79 4.23
C ARG A 25 7.92 13.40 4.45
N ILE A 26 6.98 13.07 3.57
CA ILE A 26 5.59 13.49 3.69
C ILE A 26 4.74 12.23 3.85
N TYR A 27 3.97 12.15 4.93
CA TYR A 27 3.09 11.02 5.24
C TYR A 27 1.63 11.42 5.02
N SER A 28 0.88 10.54 4.34
CA SER A 28 -0.57 10.69 4.21
C SER A 28 -1.28 9.91 5.32
N LEU A 29 -2.60 10.05 5.39
CA LEU A 29 -3.42 9.26 6.32
C LEU A 29 -3.28 7.76 6.04
N GLN A 30 -3.11 7.37 4.80
CA GLN A 30 -2.87 5.97 4.43
C GLN A 30 -1.60 5.44 5.08
N HIS A 31 -0.53 6.24 5.09
CA HIS A 31 0.73 5.85 5.74
C HIS A 31 0.55 5.69 7.25
N VAL A 32 -0.25 6.56 7.88
CA VAL A 32 -0.56 6.45 9.31
C VAL A 32 -1.28 5.13 9.59
N ASP A 33 -2.28 4.78 8.77
CA ASP A 33 -3.01 3.53 8.91
C ASP A 33 -2.08 2.32 8.75
N GLU A 34 -1.16 2.37 7.79
CA GLU A 34 -0.17 1.31 7.58
C GLU A 34 0.76 1.15 8.78
N LEU A 35 1.23 2.27 9.36
CA LEU A 35 2.07 2.24 10.56
C LEU A 35 1.35 1.64 11.75
N LEU A 36 0.09 1.99 11.96
CA LEU A 36 -0.72 1.43 13.04
C LEU A 36 -0.97 -0.07 12.84
N GLU A 37 -1.19 -0.49 11.60
CA GLU A 37 -1.37 -1.91 11.27
C GLU A 37 -0.09 -2.71 11.53
N ILE A 38 1.07 -2.16 11.15
CA ILE A 38 2.37 -2.78 11.44
C ILE A 38 2.53 -2.97 12.95
N GLN A 39 2.26 -1.93 13.72
CA GLN A 39 2.39 -1.96 15.17
C GLN A 39 1.47 -3.03 15.78
N GLU A 40 0.23 -3.10 15.32
CA GLU A 40 -0.74 -4.09 15.77
C GLU A 40 -0.24 -5.52 15.51
N HIS A 41 0.27 -5.79 14.33
CA HIS A 41 0.81 -7.12 13.99
C HIS A 41 2.01 -7.49 14.86
N LEU A 42 2.91 -6.54 15.09
CA LEU A 42 4.07 -6.77 15.95
C LEU A 42 3.66 -7.06 17.40
N GLU A 43 2.64 -6.39 17.90
CA GLU A 43 2.08 -6.64 19.24
C GLU A 43 1.46 -8.03 19.34
N GLN A 44 0.93 -8.56 18.25
CA GLN A 44 0.40 -9.91 18.17
C GLN A 44 1.47 -10.98 18.04
N GLY A 45 2.74 -10.59 18.02
CA GLY A 45 3.86 -11.52 17.91
C GLY A 45 4.29 -11.86 16.49
N ILE A 46 3.75 -11.17 15.50
CA ILE A 46 4.16 -11.34 14.10
C ILE A 46 5.45 -10.57 13.87
N ASN A 47 6.46 -11.20 13.29
CA ASN A 47 7.73 -10.55 13.00
C ASN A 47 7.65 -9.72 11.70
N ILE A 48 8.70 -8.94 11.42
CA ILE A 48 8.75 -8.07 10.24
C ILE A 48 8.54 -8.85 8.94
N ALA A 49 9.13 -10.02 8.81
CA ALA A 49 8.96 -10.85 7.61
C ALA A 49 7.50 -11.26 7.42
N GLY A 50 6.80 -11.59 8.51
CA GLY A 50 5.38 -11.92 8.49
C GLY A 50 4.51 -10.73 8.12
N VAL A 51 4.84 -9.54 8.64
CA VAL A 51 4.13 -8.30 8.30
C VAL A 51 4.30 -7.98 6.82
N LYS A 52 5.51 -8.11 6.27
CA LYS A 52 5.76 -7.96 4.84
C LYS A 52 4.88 -8.87 4.01
N LYS A 53 4.80 -10.13 4.40
CA LYS A 53 3.97 -11.11 3.69
C LYS A 53 2.49 -10.75 3.73
N ILE A 54 2.00 -10.28 4.87
CA ILE A 54 0.61 -9.83 5.01
C ILE A 54 0.35 -8.66 4.06
N PHE A 55 1.26 -7.69 4.00
CA PHE A 55 1.10 -6.54 3.11
C PHE A 55 1.15 -6.95 1.64
N GLU A 56 2.04 -7.85 1.25
CA GLU A 56 2.09 -8.38 -0.11
C GLU A 56 0.78 -9.05 -0.50
N MET A 57 0.22 -9.87 0.38
CA MET A 57 -1.07 -10.53 0.15
C MET A 57 -2.19 -9.50 0.03
N LYS A 58 -2.16 -8.46 0.84
CA LYS A 58 -3.15 -7.38 0.80
C LYS A 58 -3.10 -6.63 -0.53
N TYR A 59 -1.91 -6.36 -1.05
CA TYR A 59 -1.75 -5.74 -2.37
C TYR A 59 -2.24 -6.67 -3.49
N GLN A 60 -2.05 -7.97 -3.36
CA GLN A 60 -2.56 -8.94 -4.32
C GLN A 60 -4.08 -9.01 -4.32
N GLN A 61 -4.73 -8.74 -3.18
CA GLN A 61 -6.18 -8.68 -3.09
C GLN A 61 -6.78 -7.48 -3.82
N ASN A 62 -5.97 -6.51 -4.21
CA ASN A 62 -6.37 -5.39 -5.04
C ASN A 62 -6.33 -5.73 -6.53
N ILE A 63 -6.22 -7.01 -6.89
CA ILE A 63 -6.32 -7.47 -8.25
C ILE A 63 -7.81 -7.70 -8.56
N TYR A 64 -8.30 -6.99 -9.57
CA TYR A 64 -9.69 -7.08 -9.98
C TYR A 64 -9.84 -8.05 -11.14
N THR A 65 -10.97 -8.74 -11.21
CA THR A 65 -11.28 -9.66 -12.31
C THR A 65 -12.27 -8.98 -13.26
N TYR A 66 -11.91 -8.91 -14.53
CA TYR A 66 -12.78 -8.39 -15.60
C TYR A 66 -12.71 -9.32 -16.80
N GLN A 67 -13.87 -9.84 -17.20
CA GLN A 67 -13.98 -10.80 -18.31
C GLN A 67 -13.05 -12.01 -18.15
N GLY A 68 -12.88 -12.50 -16.92
CA GLY A 68 -12.03 -13.64 -16.63
C GLY A 68 -10.54 -13.34 -16.56
N LYS A 69 -10.15 -12.08 -16.72
CA LYS A 69 -8.76 -11.66 -16.62
C LYS A 69 -8.52 -10.92 -15.32
N GLN A 70 -7.36 -11.14 -14.72
CA GLN A 70 -6.92 -10.38 -13.55
C GLN A 70 -6.37 -9.04 -14.01
N LEU A 71 -6.85 -7.97 -13.37
CA LEU A 71 -6.44 -6.61 -13.71
C LEU A 71 -5.85 -5.91 -12.50
N SER A 72 -4.84 -5.08 -12.72
CA SER A 72 -4.37 -4.13 -11.72
C SER A 72 -5.40 -3.00 -11.57
N GLU A 73 -5.32 -2.26 -10.47
CA GLU A 73 -6.20 -1.10 -10.27
C GLU A 73 -6.08 -0.09 -11.40
N LYS A 74 -4.86 0.14 -11.89
CA LYS A 74 -4.62 1.05 -13.01
C LYS A 74 -5.30 0.59 -14.29
N GLN A 75 -5.24 -0.69 -14.60
CA GLN A 75 -5.90 -1.27 -15.77
C GLN A 75 -7.42 -1.17 -15.66
N LEU A 76 -7.95 -1.45 -14.46
CA LEU A 76 -9.38 -1.32 -14.21
C LEU A 76 -9.86 0.11 -14.41
N ARG A 77 -9.13 1.09 -13.89
CA ARG A 77 -9.47 2.51 -14.07
C ARG A 77 -9.49 2.91 -15.54
N THR A 78 -8.53 2.40 -16.32
CA THR A 78 -8.47 2.67 -17.76
C THR A 78 -9.71 2.11 -18.46
N ILE A 79 -10.11 0.88 -18.15
CA ILE A 79 -11.27 0.24 -18.74
C ILE A 79 -12.56 1.02 -18.38
N VAL A 80 -12.72 1.38 -17.11
CA VAL A 80 -13.89 2.14 -16.65
C VAL A 80 -13.95 3.49 -17.36
N LEU A 81 -12.82 4.16 -17.50
CA LEU A 81 -12.76 5.45 -18.21
C LEU A 81 -13.14 5.30 -19.69
N GLU A 82 -12.61 4.28 -20.37
CA GLU A 82 -12.95 4.00 -21.76
C GLU A 82 -14.44 3.72 -21.93
N GLU A 83 -15.03 2.92 -21.08
CA GLU A 83 -16.47 2.63 -21.11
C GLU A 83 -17.30 3.89 -20.88
N TYR A 84 -16.86 4.75 -19.95
CA TYR A 84 -17.53 6.02 -19.67
C TYR A 84 -17.51 6.94 -20.91
N LEU A 85 -16.37 7.01 -21.60
CA LEU A 85 -16.20 7.88 -22.77
C LEU A 85 -16.91 7.33 -24.01
N LEU A 86 -16.96 6.02 -24.17
CA LEU A 86 -17.49 5.37 -25.38
C LEU A 86 -18.94 4.87 -25.22
N GLY A 87 -19.35 4.57 -24.01
CA GLY A 87 -20.62 3.93 -23.72
C GLY A 87 -21.76 4.86 -23.35
N SER A 88 -21.50 6.12 -23.32
CA SER A 88 -22.53 7.11 -22.96
C SER A 88 -23.53 7.39 -24.06
#